data_3a1bcf407ee4fb96d5d771201b15ce5e
#
_entry.id   3a1bcf407ee4fb96d5d771201b15ce5e
#
_cell.length_a   1.000
_cell.length_b   1.000
_cell.length_c   1.000
_cell.angle_alpha   90.00
_cell.angle_beta   90.00
_cell.angle_gamma   90.00
#
_symmetry.space_group_name_H-M   'P 1'
#
loop_
_entity.id
_entity.type
_entity.pdbx_description
1 polymer ?
#
loop_
_entity_poly.entity_id
_entity_poly.type
_entity_poly.pdbx_seq_one_letter_code
_entity_poly.pdbx_strand_id
1 'polypeptide(L)'
;YQRAAERGHMMAQYNLGSMYANGRGAERDEQKALDWYTRAAEQGAPNAQFNLGVIYATGQGVPRDEMQAAQWYRVAAEQGDPSAQNNLGVMYANGQGVPQDDHMAVFWYGQAAEQGHALAQYNLGGMYGSGRGVARDAVRQYMWMLLAADAGDQTASANKSIVARRLTPAEIGSALDMSRRWVMEHGRLTHVERGM
;
A
#
# COMPACT_ATOMS: atom_id res chain seq x y z
N TYR A 1 -4.01 4.48 -28.19
CA TYR A 1 -3.22 5.05 -27.07
C TYR A 1 -1.92 5.71 -27.57
N GLN A 2 -1.16 5.11 -28.50
CA GLN A 2 0.16 5.59 -28.90
C GLN A 2 0.17 7.06 -29.34
N ARG A 3 -0.68 7.46 -30.29
CA ARG A 3 -0.77 8.87 -30.74
C ARG A 3 -1.12 9.86 -29.62
N ALA A 4 -1.95 9.46 -28.66
CA ALA A 4 -2.30 10.31 -27.53
C ALA A 4 -1.13 10.41 -26.51
N ALA A 5 -0.43 9.30 -26.25
CA ALA A 5 0.74 9.27 -25.40
C ALA A 5 1.88 10.15 -25.95
N GLU A 6 2.15 10.06 -27.28
CA GLU A 6 3.13 10.90 -27.98
C GLU A 6 2.79 12.40 -27.91
N ARG A 7 1.51 12.75 -27.80
CA ARG A 7 1.02 14.13 -27.59
C ARG A 7 1.03 14.57 -26.14
N GLY A 8 1.57 13.76 -25.23
CA GLY A 8 1.72 14.11 -23.82
C GLY A 8 0.53 13.80 -22.92
N HIS A 9 -0.50 13.08 -23.39
CA HIS A 9 -1.62 12.72 -22.52
C HIS A 9 -1.19 11.72 -21.44
N MET A 10 -1.16 12.17 -20.20
CA MET A 10 -0.69 11.43 -19.01
C MET A 10 -1.30 10.02 -18.90
N MET A 11 -2.63 9.90 -18.96
CA MET A 11 -3.31 8.60 -18.87
C MET A 11 -3.00 7.67 -20.04
N ALA A 12 -2.80 8.23 -21.23
CA ALA A 12 -2.42 7.42 -22.40
C ALA A 12 -0.97 6.90 -22.27
N GLN A 13 -0.08 7.70 -21.71
CA GLN A 13 1.30 7.28 -21.40
C GLN A 13 1.31 6.16 -20.37
N TYR A 14 0.58 6.32 -19.26
CA TYR A 14 0.44 5.27 -18.24
C TYR A 14 -0.11 3.96 -18.87
N ASN A 15 -1.19 4.04 -19.65
CA ASN A 15 -1.78 2.87 -20.28
C ASN A 15 -0.82 2.20 -21.30
N LEU A 16 -0.07 2.99 -22.04
CA LEU A 16 0.92 2.47 -22.99
C LEU A 16 2.09 1.79 -22.25
N GLY A 17 2.55 2.36 -21.14
CA GLY A 17 3.50 1.73 -20.24
C GLY A 17 2.99 0.37 -19.73
N SER A 18 1.74 0.30 -19.30
CA SER A 18 1.10 -0.94 -18.84
C SER A 18 0.95 -1.97 -19.97
N MET A 19 0.68 -1.54 -21.19
CA MET A 19 0.64 -2.45 -22.36
C MET A 19 2.00 -3.10 -22.63
N TYR A 20 3.08 -2.32 -22.63
CA TYR A 20 4.44 -2.85 -22.79
C TYR A 20 4.88 -3.73 -21.60
N ALA A 21 4.56 -3.34 -20.37
CA ALA A 21 4.91 -4.13 -19.18
C ALA A 21 4.25 -5.52 -19.18
N ASN A 22 3.00 -5.61 -19.65
CA ASN A 22 2.21 -6.83 -19.61
C ASN A 22 2.16 -7.59 -20.94
N GLY A 23 2.70 -7.05 -22.02
CA GLY A 23 2.60 -7.65 -23.36
C GLY A 23 1.17 -7.66 -23.91
N ARG A 24 0.31 -6.68 -23.53
CA ARG A 24 -1.09 -6.61 -23.95
C ARG A 24 -1.25 -5.63 -25.13
N GLY A 25 -1.48 -6.15 -26.33
CA GLY A 25 -1.61 -5.34 -27.55
C GLY A 25 -0.30 -4.80 -28.12
N ALA A 26 0.82 -5.15 -27.48
CA ALA A 26 2.20 -4.94 -27.94
C ALA A 26 3.06 -6.06 -27.37
N GLU A 27 4.18 -6.36 -28.00
CA GLU A 27 5.18 -7.25 -27.43
C GLU A 27 5.70 -6.66 -26.10
N ARG A 28 5.94 -7.52 -25.11
CA ARG A 28 6.47 -7.09 -23.81
C ARG A 28 7.83 -6.43 -23.97
N ASP A 29 7.97 -5.24 -23.42
CA ASP A 29 9.19 -4.44 -23.52
C ASP A 29 9.32 -3.61 -22.23
N GLU A 30 10.17 -4.08 -21.31
CA GLU A 30 10.34 -3.47 -20.00
C GLU A 30 10.95 -2.06 -20.08
N GLN A 31 11.83 -1.82 -21.07
CA GLN A 31 12.43 -0.51 -21.26
C GLN A 31 11.42 0.51 -21.77
N LYS A 32 10.58 0.13 -22.73
CA LYS A 32 9.49 1.00 -23.19
C LYS A 32 8.45 1.23 -22.09
N ALA A 33 8.17 0.22 -21.28
CA ALA A 33 7.28 0.38 -20.14
C ALA A 33 7.82 1.42 -19.16
N LEU A 34 9.11 1.33 -18.81
CA LEU A 34 9.81 2.30 -17.95
C LEU A 34 9.72 3.71 -18.54
N ASP A 35 10.05 3.89 -19.82
CA ASP A 35 10.04 5.20 -20.47
C ASP A 35 8.65 5.86 -20.42
N TRP A 36 7.60 5.08 -20.71
CA TRP A 36 6.24 5.60 -20.68
C TRP A 36 5.72 5.87 -19.26
N TYR A 37 6.04 5.00 -18.29
CA TYR A 37 5.71 5.25 -16.89
C TYR A 37 6.44 6.48 -16.36
N THR A 38 7.71 6.69 -16.73
CA THR A 38 8.48 7.88 -16.33
C THR A 38 7.79 9.16 -16.81
N ARG A 39 7.43 9.24 -18.10
CA ARG A 39 6.71 10.39 -18.66
C ARG A 39 5.37 10.66 -17.97
N ALA A 40 4.61 9.61 -17.63
CA ALA A 40 3.36 9.75 -16.92
C ALA A 40 3.58 10.18 -15.45
N ALA A 41 4.58 9.62 -14.78
CA ALA A 41 4.93 9.91 -13.40
C ALA A 41 5.43 11.35 -13.22
N GLU A 42 6.22 11.87 -14.16
CA GLU A 42 6.69 13.27 -14.20
C GLU A 42 5.52 14.26 -14.34
N GLN A 43 4.42 13.86 -14.95
CA GLN A 43 3.18 14.64 -15.01
C GLN A 43 2.31 14.47 -13.75
N GLY A 44 2.75 13.70 -12.77
CA GLY A 44 2.05 13.51 -11.51
C GLY A 44 1.11 12.32 -11.44
N ALA A 45 1.13 11.36 -12.39
CA ALA A 45 0.26 10.18 -12.34
C ALA A 45 0.62 9.25 -11.17
N PRO A 46 -0.21 9.09 -10.11
CA PRO A 46 0.14 8.29 -8.93
C PRO A 46 0.38 6.81 -9.27
N ASN A 47 -0.45 6.24 -10.14
CA ASN A 47 -0.30 4.85 -10.57
C ASN A 47 1.02 4.61 -11.33
N ALA A 48 1.51 5.59 -12.11
CA ALA A 48 2.78 5.48 -12.80
C ALA A 48 3.96 5.59 -11.82
N GLN A 49 3.86 6.49 -10.85
CA GLN A 49 4.85 6.63 -9.78
C GLN A 49 4.95 5.36 -8.93
N PHE A 50 3.81 4.79 -8.54
CA PHE A 50 3.78 3.49 -7.87
C PHE A 50 4.47 2.39 -8.70
N ASN A 51 4.15 2.30 -10.00
CA ASN A 51 4.77 1.31 -10.89
C ASN A 51 6.27 1.51 -11.05
N LEU A 52 6.76 2.75 -11.11
CA LEU A 52 8.20 3.02 -11.08
C LEU A 52 8.83 2.55 -9.77
N GLY A 53 8.17 2.78 -8.64
CA GLY A 53 8.60 2.24 -7.36
C GLY A 53 8.74 0.71 -7.39
N VAL A 54 7.77 0.00 -7.97
CA VAL A 54 7.83 -1.46 -8.15
C VAL A 54 8.98 -1.87 -9.09
N ILE A 55 9.15 -1.19 -10.22
CA ILE A 55 10.21 -1.48 -11.20
C ILE A 55 11.59 -1.37 -10.55
N TYR A 56 11.87 -0.29 -9.82
CA TYR A 56 13.16 -0.13 -9.14
C TYR A 56 13.32 -1.07 -7.94
N ALA A 57 12.26 -1.38 -7.21
CA ALA A 57 12.31 -2.32 -6.09
C ALA A 57 12.58 -3.77 -6.54
N THR A 58 12.12 -4.14 -7.73
CA THR A 58 12.24 -5.52 -8.26
C THR A 58 13.35 -5.69 -9.28
N GLY A 59 13.83 -4.61 -9.89
CA GLY A 59 14.85 -4.64 -10.95
C GLY A 59 14.28 -5.11 -12.30
N GLN A 60 13.02 -4.77 -12.61
CA GLN A 60 12.40 -5.14 -13.90
C GLN A 60 12.87 -4.19 -15.00
N GLY A 61 13.69 -4.69 -15.93
CA GLY A 61 14.26 -3.90 -17.04
C GLY A 61 15.33 -2.89 -16.63
N VAL A 62 15.60 -2.74 -15.34
CA VAL A 62 16.66 -1.88 -14.77
C VAL A 62 17.34 -2.59 -13.61
N PRO A 63 18.57 -2.22 -13.22
CA PRO A 63 19.14 -2.68 -11.95
C PRO A 63 18.24 -2.31 -10.78
N ARG A 64 18.11 -3.21 -9.80
CA ARG A 64 17.38 -2.93 -8.55
C ARG A 64 18.01 -1.75 -7.85
N ASP A 65 17.18 -0.79 -7.46
CA ASP A 65 17.58 0.41 -6.72
C ASP A 65 16.51 0.74 -5.67
N GLU A 66 16.80 0.39 -4.42
CA GLU A 66 15.87 0.60 -3.30
C GLU A 66 15.70 2.09 -2.97
N MET A 67 16.72 2.94 -3.20
CA MET A 67 16.59 4.38 -2.96
C MET A 67 15.65 5.03 -3.99
N GLN A 68 15.79 4.69 -5.25
CA GLN A 68 14.87 5.13 -6.30
C GLN A 68 13.44 4.61 -6.04
N ALA A 69 13.31 3.35 -5.64
CA ALA A 69 12.02 2.77 -5.29
C ALA A 69 11.34 3.57 -4.15
N ALA A 70 12.09 3.86 -3.08
CA ALA A 70 11.58 4.64 -1.95
C ALA A 70 11.15 6.06 -2.35
N GLN A 71 11.89 6.71 -3.24
CA GLN A 71 11.55 8.03 -3.75
C GLN A 71 10.23 8.01 -4.52
N TRP A 72 10.06 7.07 -5.45
CA TRP A 72 8.84 6.96 -6.25
C TRP A 72 7.64 6.53 -5.40
N TYR A 73 7.81 5.58 -4.48
CA TYR A 73 6.73 5.24 -3.53
C TYR A 73 6.35 6.43 -2.66
N ARG A 74 7.30 7.25 -2.20
CA ARG A 74 7.01 8.45 -1.41
C ARG A 74 6.14 9.43 -2.19
N VAL A 75 6.49 9.74 -3.43
CA VAL A 75 5.71 10.66 -4.26
C VAL A 75 4.27 10.16 -4.47
N ALA A 76 4.08 8.86 -4.73
CA ALA A 76 2.76 8.27 -4.86
C ALA A 76 2.00 8.23 -3.51
N ALA A 77 2.70 7.90 -2.41
CA ALA A 77 2.14 7.83 -1.06
C ALA A 77 1.65 9.19 -0.56
N GLU A 78 2.38 10.27 -0.84
CA GLU A 78 2.01 11.65 -0.52
C GLU A 78 0.77 12.10 -1.30
N GLN A 79 0.50 11.52 -2.46
CA GLN A 79 -0.73 11.70 -3.22
C GLN A 79 -1.88 10.78 -2.76
N GLY A 80 -1.65 9.97 -1.72
CA GLY A 80 -2.67 9.14 -1.10
C GLY A 80 -2.77 7.72 -1.64
N ASP A 81 -1.87 7.25 -2.54
CA ASP A 81 -1.92 5.87 -3.03
C ASP A 81 -1.66 4.87 -1.87
N PRO A 82 -2.66 4.01 -1.51
CA PRO A 82 -2.53 3.15 -0.33
C PRO A 82 -1.52 2.01 -0.54
N SER A 83 -1.28 1.58 -1.76
CA SER A 83 -0.28 0.55 -2.06
C SER A 83 1.13 1.11 -1.93
N ALA A 84 1.37 2.34 -2.39
CA ALA A 84 2.63 3.05 -2.20
C ALA A 84 2.89 3.35 -0.73
N GLN A 85 1.87 3.79 0.02
CA GLN A 85 1.96 4.01 1.47
C GLN A 85 2.36 2.72 2.19
N ASN A 86 1.71 1.60 1.90
CA ASN A 86 2.09 0.31 2.49
C ASN A 86 3.54 -0.07 2.14
N ASN A 87 3.94 0.04 0.88
CA ASN A 87 5.29 -0.32 0.45
C ASN A 87 6.36 0.58 1.07
N LEU A 88 6.09 1.88 1.18
CA LEU A 88 6.98 2.82 1.86
C LEU A 88 7.08 2.49 3.36
N GLY A 89 5.98 2.09 4.00
CA GLY A 89 5.97 1.58 5.37
C GLY A 89 6.87 0.35 5.53
N VAL A 90 6.81 -0.60 4.59
CA VAL A 90 7.70 -1.79 4.56
C VAL A 90 9.16 -1.37 4.43
N MET A 91 9.47 -0.40 3.56
CA MET A 91 10.84 0.09 3.37
C MET A 91 11.40 0.73 4.64
N TYR A 92 10.60 1.54 5.34
CA TYR A 92 11.02 2.10 6.64
C TYR A 92 11.16 1.02 7.73
N ALA A 93 10.25 0.05 7.80
CA ALA A 93 10.33 -1.03 8.79
C ALA A 93 11.59 -1.90 8.66
N ASN A 94 12.13 -2.01 7.43
CA ASN A 94 13.27 -2.87 7.10
C ASN A 94 14.56 -2.11 6.79
N GLY A 95 14.55 -0.78 6.69
CA GLY A 95 15.70 0.03 6.29
C GLY A 95 16.10 -0.19 4.82
N GLN A 96 15.13 -0.40 3.92
CA GLN A 96 15.35 -0.64 2.50
C GLN A 96 15.30 0.67 1.71
N GLY A 97 16.43 1.12 1.19
CA GLY A 97 16.55 2.38 0.44
C GLY A 97 16.32 3.66 1.27
N VAL A 98 15.95 3.50 2.53
CA VAL A 98 15.78 4.55 3.55
C VAL A 98 16.36 4.07 4.88
N PRO A 99 16.82 4.95 5.78
CA PRO A 99 17.14 4.54 7.14
C PRO A 99 15.95 3.86 7.82
N GLN A 100 16.22 2.79 8.56
CA GLN A 100 15.15 2.09 9.30
C GLN A 100 14.51 3.05 10.31
N ASP A 101 13.17 3.14 10.27
CA ASP A 101 12.39 3.97 11.18
C ASP A 101 11.01 3.35 11.41
N ASP A 102 10.84 2.72 12.57
CA ASP A 102 9.58 2.07 12.94
C ASP A 102 8.43 3.08 13.14
N HIS A 103 8.70 4.34 13.54
CA HIS A 103 7.67 5.37 13.65
C HIS A 103 7.14 5.78 12.28
N MET A 104 8.05 5.95 11.31
CA MET A 104 7.65 6.21 9.92
C MET A 104 6.93 5.02 9.30
N ALA A 105 7.32 3.80 9.64
CA ALA A 105 6.59 2.59 9.20
C ALA A 105 5.15 2.59 9.73
N VAL A 106 4.94 2.85 11.02
CA VAL A 106 3.61 2.96 11.63
C VAL A 106 2.79 4.08 10.98
N PHE A 107 3.40 5.24 10.73
CA PHE A 107 2.74 6.35 10.06
C PHE A 107 2.19 5.95 8.68
N TRP A 108 3.05 5.39 7.82
CA TRP A 108 2.65 5.03 6.45
C TRP A 108 1.69 3.85 6.40
N TYR A 109 1.89 2.82 7.25
CA TYR A 109 0.91 1.74 7.39
C TYR A 109 -0.45 2.28 7.87
N GLY A 110 -0.45 3.23 8.81
CA GLY A 110 -1.66 3.89 9.30
C GLY A 110 -2.42 4.58 8.19
N GLN A 111 -1.73 5.39 7.36
CA GLN A 111 -2.34 6.08 6.23
C GLN A 111 -3.03 5.10 5.25
N ALA A 112 -2.38 3.99 4.93
CA ALA A 112 -2.95 2.97 4.05
C ALA A 112 -4.06 2.15 4.73
N ALA A 113 -3.91 1.82 6.02
CA ALA A 113 -4.86 1.04 6.79
C ALA A 113 -6.19 1.77 6.96
N GLU A 114 -6.17 3.09 7.18
CA GLU A 114 -7.37 3.93 7.27
C GLU A 114 -8.12 4.02 5.92
N GLN A 115 -7.45 3.78 4.81
CA GLN A 115 -8.07 3.64 3.49
C GLN A 115 -8.59 2.20 3.21
N GLY A 116 -8.50 1.30 4.18
CA GLY A 116 -8.95 -0.09 4.06
C GLY A 116 -7.99 -1.02 3.33
N HIS A 117 -6.70 -0.63 3.17
CA HIS A 117 -5.71 -1.50 2.53
C HIS A 117 -5.38 -2.70 3.43
N ALA A 118 -5.84 -3.89 3.06
CA ALA A 118 -5.80 -5.09 3.91
C ALA A 118 -4.40 -5.43 4.44
N LEU A 119 -3.39 -5.44 3.56
CA LEU A 119 -2.01 -5.74 3.95
C LEU A 119 -1.44 -4.69 4.91
N ALA A 120 -1.78 -3.40 4.72
CA ALA A 120 -1.35 -2.34 5.63
C ALA A 120 -2.03 -2.47 7.00
N GLN A 121 -3.31 -2.84 7.06
CA GLN A 121 -4.01 -3.16 8.32
C GLN A 121 -3.32 -4.30 9.06
N TYR A 122 -2.95 -5.38 8.34
CA TYR A 122 -2.19 -6.49 8.93
C TYR A 122 -0.83 -6.03 9.46
N ASN A 123 -0.07 -5.28 8.66
CA ASN A 123 1.25 -4.76 9.05
C ASN A 123 1.15 -3.83 10.28
N LEU A 124 0.18 -2.91 10.29
CA LEU A 124 -0.06 -2.01 11.42
C LEU A 124 -0.43 -2.79 12.68
N GLY A 125 -1.27 -3.82 12.55
CA GLY A 125 -1.56 -4.75 13.64
C GLY A 125 -0.30 -5.42 14.19
N GLY A 126 0.63 -5.81 13.32
CA GLY A 126 1.93 -6.36 13.70
C GLY A 126 2.79 -5.37 14.50
N MET A 127 2.80 -4.08 14.11
CA MET A 127 3.51 -3.01 14.83
C MET A 127 2.94 -2.83 16.25
N TYR A 128 1.60 -2.77 16.41
CA TYR A 128 0.97 -2.74 17.72
C TYR A 128 1.26 -3.98 18.57
N GLY A 129 1.28 -5.17 17.96
CA GLY A 129 1.56 -6.41 18.68
C GLY A 129 2.99 -6.54 19.17
N SER A 130 3.95 -6.01 18.43
CA SER A 130 5.38 -6.02 18.76
C SER A 130 5.83 -4.82 19.60
N GLY A 131 5.09 -3.71 19.57
CA GLY A 131 5.49 -2.44 20.19
C GLY A 131 6.60 -1.74 19.42
N ARG A 132 6.73 -1.99 18.11
CA ARG A 132 7.69 -1.33 17.24
C ARG A 132 7.09 -0.01 16.72
N GLY A 133 7.78 1.11 16.95
CA GLY A 133 7.34 2.44 16.53
C GLY A 133 6.05 2.95 17.17
N VAL A 134 5.44 2.16 18.06
CA VAL A 134 4.21 2.49 18.77
C VAL A 134 4.15 1.68 20.07
N ALA A 135 3.46 2.18 21.09
CA ALA A 135 3.25 1.42 22.32
C ALA A 135 2.51 0.11 22.02
N ARG A 136 2.97 -0.99 22.64
CA ARG A 136 2.34 -2.30 22.48
C ARG A 136 0.88 -2.25 22.92
N ASP A 137 -0.01 -2.72 22.05
CA ASP A 137 -1.46 -2.75 22.28
C ASP A 137 -2.08 -3.98 21.62
N ALA A 138 -2.38 -5.00 22.41
CA ALA A 138 -2.92 -6.26 21.90
C ALA A 138 -4.37 -6.12 21.41
N VAL A 139 -5.13 -5.16 21.96
CA VAL A 139 -6.52 -4.87 21.51
C VAL A 139 -6.50 -4.26 20.12
N ARG A 140 -5.65 -3.24 19.89
CA ARG A 140 -5.47 -2.64 18.56
C ARG A 140 -4.85 -3.62 17.58
N GLN A 141 -3.89 -4.46 18.01
CA GLN A 141 -3.39 -5.54 17.17
C GLN A 141 -4.53 -6.40 16.64
N TYR A 142 -5.41 -6.85 17.51
CA TYR A 142 -6.51 -7.74 17.15
C TYR A 142 -7.57 -7.02 16.31
N MET A 143 -7.90 -5.77 16.64
CA MET A 143 -8.80 -4.93 15.85
C MET A 143 -8.33 -4.81 14.39
N TRP A 144 -7.07 -4.41 14.16
CA TRP A 144 -6.54 -4.26 12.81
C TRP A 144 -6.46 -5.60 12.07
N MET A 145 -6.17 -6.68 12.78
CA MET A 145 -6.15 -8.03 12.20
C MET A 145 -7.56 -8.50 11.79
N LEU A 146 -8.60 -8.15 12.55
CA LEU A 146 -10.00 -8.42 12.16
C LEU A 146 -10.34 -7.67 10.87
N LEU A 147 -10.05 -6.38 10.79
CA LEU A 147 -10.29 -5.56 9.60
C LEU A 147 -9.54 -6.09 8.37
N ALA A 148 -8.26 -6.45 8.52
CA ALA A 148 -7.46 -7.04 7.45
C ALA A 148 -8.06 -8.37 6.94
N ALA A 149 -8.52 -9.23 7.86
CA ALA A 149 -9.15 -10.50 7.52
C ALA A 149 -10.48 -10.30 6.78
N ASP A 150 -11.29 -9.34 7.22
CA ASP A 150 -12.56 -9.00 6.58
C ASP A 150 -12.35 -8.34 5.20
N ALA A 151 -11.23 -7.63 5.02
CA ALA A 151 -10.78 -7.09 3.73
C ALA A 151 -10.10 -8.14 2.82
N GLY A 152 -10.03 -9.40 3.26
CA GLY A 152 -9.56 -10.54 2.46
C GLY A 152 -8.09 -10.91 2.64
N ASP A 153 -7.37 -10.34 3.62
CA ASP A 153 -6.01 -10.78 3.93
C ASP A 153 -6.00 -12.19 4.53
N GLN A 154 -5.41 -13.14 3.79
CA GLN A 154 -5.38 -14.54 4.17
C GLN A 154 -4.48 -14.79 5.40
N THR A 155 -3.40 -14.03 5.55
CA THR A 155 -2.47 -14.14 6.67
C THR A 155 -3.13 -13.67 7.96
N ALA A 156 -3.86 -12.56 7.91
CA ALA A 156 -4.68 -12.09 9.03
C ALA A 156 -5.75 -13.12 9.40
N SER A 157 -6.44 -13.67 8.40
CA SER A 157 -7.47 -14.71 8.60
C SER A 157 -6.91 -15.96 9.30
N ALA A 158 -5.72 -16.40 8.93
CA ALA A 158 -5.05 -17.53 9.55
C ALA A 158 -4.57 -17.23 10.97
N ASN A 159 -4.07 -16.01 11.22
CA ASN A 159 -3.40 -15.65 12.47
C ASN A 159 -4.33 -15.08 13.55
N LYS A 160 -5.53 -14.58 13.19
CA LYS A 160 -6.45 -13.94 14.15
C LYS A 160 -6.79 -14.81 15.37
N SER A 161 -6.94 -16.13 15.17
CA SER A 161 -7.22 -17.06 16.27
C SER A 161 -6.05 -17.21 17.25
N ILE A 162 -4.82 -17.07 16.76
CA ILE A 162 -3.61 -17.14 17.58
C ILE A 162 -3.52 -15.92 18.49
N VAL A 163 -3.83 -14.72 17.94
CA VAL A 163 -3.85 -13.49 18.73
C VAL A 163 -4.99 -13.51 19.74
N ALA A 164 -6.20 -13.94 19.33
CA ALA A 164 -7.36 -14.03 20.21
C ALA A 164 -7.11 -14.88 21.48
N ARG A 165 -6.34 -15.97 21.36
CA ARG A 165 -6.01 -16.84 22.52
C ARG A 165 -5.18 -16.14 23.60
N ARG A 166 -4.58 -15.00 23.31
CA ARG A 166 -3.74 -14.20 24.23
C ARG A 166 -4.52 -13.05 24.88
N LEU A 167 -5.78 -12.87 24.50
CA LEU A 167 -6.65 -11.82 24.95
C LEU A 167 -7.72 -12.34 25.91
N THR A 168 -8.09 -11.53 26.88
CA THR A 168 -9.26 -11.76 27.72
C THR A 168 -10.55 -11.54 26.92
N PRO A 169 -11.69 -12.11 27.35
CA PRO A 169 -12.99 -11.86 26.73
C PRO A 169 -13.35 -10.37 26.62
N ALA A 170 -12.97 -9.56 27.59
CA ALA A 170 -13.20 -8.12 27.59
C ALA A 170 -12.36 -7.39 26.53
N GLU A 171 -11.10 -7.78 26.35
CA GLU A 171 -10.23 -7.24 25.32
C GLU A 171 -10.71 -7.62 23.91
N ILE A 172 -11.15 -8.86 23.72
CA ILE A 172 -11.78 -9.31 22.45
C ILE A 172 -13.03 -8.47 22.18
N GLY A 173 -13.91 -8.28 23.17
CA GLY A 173 -15.08 -7.42 23.03
C GLY A 173 -14.73 -6.00 22.62
N SER A 174 -13.73 -5.41 23.28
CA SER A 174 -13.24 -4.06 22.93
C SER A 174 -12.72 -3.96 21.50
N ALA A 175 -11.93 -4.93 21.04
CA ALA A 175 -11.42 -4.96 19.68
C ALA A 175 -12.53 -5.10 18.62
N LEU A 176 -13.52 -5.95 18.89
CA LEU A 176 -14.70 -6.10 18.03
C LEU A 176 -15.52 -4.80 17.93
N ASP A 177 -15.72 -4.10 19.05
CA ASP A 177 -16.43 -2.82 19.06
C ASP A 177 -15.65 -1.72 18.32
N MET A 178 -14.32 -1.71 18.44
CA MET A 178 -13.46 -0.80 17.69
C MET A 178 -13.53 -1.08 16.19
N SER A 179 -13.46 -2.34 15.77
CA SER A 179 -13.53 -2.71 14.35
C SER A 179 -14.90 -2.37 13.75
N ARG A 180 -16.00 -2.59 14.46
CA ARG A 180 -17.35 -2.20 14.03
C ARG A 180 -17.49 -0.68 13.85
N ARG A 181 -16.97 0.11 14.80
CA ARG A 181 -16.97 1.57 14.68
C ARG A 181 -16.18 2.04 13.46
N TRP A 182 -14.98 1.49 13.27
CA TRP A 182 -14.16 1.81 12.11
C TRP A 182 -14.92 1.52 10.79
N VAL A 183 -15.56 0.34 10.66
CA VAL A 183 -16.36 -0.01 9.48
C VAL A 183 -17.53 0.95 9.28
N MET A 184 -18.22 1.37 10.36
CA MET A 184 -19.32 2.33 10.26
C MET A 184 -18.86 3.70 9.78
N GLU A 185 -17.69 4.16 10.22
CA GLU A 185 -17.11 5.44 9.85
C GLU A 185 -16.61 5.44 8.40
N HIS A 186 -15.85 4.42 8.00
CA HIS A 186 -15.25 4.31 6.67
C HIS A 186 -16.20 3.71 5.63
N GLY A 187 -17.13 2.84 6.03
CA GLY A 187 -18.17 2.31 5.14
C GLY A 187 -19.16 3.36 4.64
N ARG A 188 -19.38 4.43 5.39
CA ARG A 188 -20.19 5.58 4.95
C ARG A 188 -19.47 6.41 3.89
N LEU A 189 -18.15 6.55 3.99
CA LEU A 189 -17.32 7.27 3.00
C LEU A 189 -17.33 6.56 1.64
N THR A 190 -17.23 5.24 1.62
CA THR A 190 -17.25 4.45 0.36
C THR A 190 -18.59 4.50 -0.38
N HIS A 191 -19.70 4.75 0.32
CA HIS A 191 -21.02 4.93 -0.31
C HIS A 191 -21.22 6.35 -0.86
N VAL A 192 -20.61 7.36 -0.25
CA VAL A 192 -20.70 8.76 -0.72
C VAL A 192 -19.82 8.98 -1.96
N GLU A 193 -18.65 8.39 -2.01
CA GLU A 193 -17.74 8.51 -3.16
C GLU A 193 -18.20 7.70 -4.40
N ARG A 194 -19.02 6.67 -4.22
CA ARG A 194 -19.60 5.90 -5.35
C ARG A 194 -20.87 6.51 -5.94
N GLY A 195 -21.39 7.58 -5.34
CA GLY A 195 -22.61 8.29 -5.75
C GLY A 195 -22.36 9.60 -6.50
N MET A 196 -21.11 9.95 -6.80
CA MET A 196 -20.68 11.00 -7.71
C MET A 196 -19.93 10.36 -8.88
#